data_5c9498dddbe2b5474332f93bcf6e9a01
#
_entry.id   5c9498dddbe2b5474332f93bcf6e9a01
#
_cell.length_a   1.000
_cell.length_b   1.000
_cell.length_c   1.000
_cell.angle_alpha   90.00
_cell.angle_beta   90.00
_cell.angle_gamma   90.00
#
_symmetry.space_group_name_H-M   'P 1'
#
loop_
_entity.id
_entity.type
_entity.pdbx_description
1 polymer ?
#
loop_
_entity_poly.entity_id
_entity_poly.type
_entity_poly.pdbx_seq_one_letter_code
_entity_poly.pdbx_strand_id
1 'polypeptide(L)'
;MATRTPFALRLFSDQPGCGSAAKIRLFFCTFHLTCDTSSVILITVTIIIIKEMQCMQRKYSRQREAIKEFLAGRTDHPTADTVYTCLREQYPNISLGTVYRNLTLLTEMGEIMKITTGEGADRFDANVQRHHHFICTSCQSVYDLPGMGNIDSVMDTAAASCKGTIDTYRINFYGTCEHCLKTKNPS
;
A
#
# COMPACT_ATOMS: atom_id res chain seq x y z
N MET A 1 -6.20 35.99 41.43
CA MET A 1 -5.84 34.57 41.20
C MET A 1 -6.75 34.01 40.10
N ALA A 2 -6.29 33.98 38.88
CA ALA A 2 -7.05 33.49 37.74
C ALA A 2 -6.19 32.45 37.05
N THR A 3 -6.59 31.19 37.18
CA THR A 3 -5.95 30.03 36.53
C THR A 3 -6.36 29.99 35.08
N ARG A 4 -5.41 30.21 34.17
CA ARG A 4 -5.58 29.98 32.73
C ARG A 4 -5.26 28.52 32.40
N THR A 5 -6.26 27.80 31.95
CA THR A 5 -6.13 26.48 31.33
C THR A 5 -5.51 26.61 29.93
N PRO A 6 -4.55 25.75 29.55
CA PRO A 6 -3.98 25.80 28.22
C PRO A 6 -4.90 25.13 27.21
N PHE A 7 -5.11 25.84 26.11
CA PHE A 7 -5.86 25.39 24.95
C PHE A 7 -5.12 24.22 24.25
N ALA A 8 -5.71 23.06 24.27
CA ALA A 8 -5.22 21.91 23.51
C ALA A 8 -5.81 21.98 22.10
N LEU A 9 -5.00 22.34 21.12
CA LEU A 9 -5.37 22.21 19.70
C LEU A 9 -5.23 20.72 19.32
N ARG A 10 -6.37 20.02 19.23
CA ARG A 10 -6.45 18.73 18.54
C ARG A 10 -6.63 19.01 17.05
N LEU A 11 -5.60 18.76 16.26
CA LEU A 11 -5.74 18.64 14.81
C LEU A 11 -6.03 17.18 14.50
N PHE A 12 -7.30 16.89 14.27
CA PHE A 12 -7.77 15.68 13.62
C PHE A 12 -7.71 15.91 12.11
N SER A 13 -6.94 15.14 11.41
CA SER A 13 -7.10 14.98 9.97
C SER A 13 -7.07 13.49 9.65
N ASP A 14 -8.25 12.86 9.75
CA ASP A 14 -8.52 11.59 9.11
C ASP A 14 -8.78 11.85 7.63
N GLN A 15 -7.78 11.59 6.81
CA GLN A 15 -7.95 11.39 5.37
C GLN A 15 -7.49 9.98 5.05
N PRO A 16 -8.33 9.13 4.45
CA PRO A 16 -7.93 7.80 4.03
C PRO A 16 -7.04 7.90 2.79
N GLY A 17 -5.79 7.48 2.89
CA GLY A 17 -4.91 7.37 1.74
C GLY A 17 -3.45 7.72 1.92
N CYS A 18 -3.03 8.19 3.09
CA CYS A 18 -1.60 8.36 3.38
C CYS A 18 -1.25 7.47 4.57
N GLY A 19 -0.59 6.37 4.30
CA GLY A 19 -0.21 5.38 5.30
C GLY A 19 0.57 5.99 6.45
N SER A 20 0.19 5.55 7.64
CA SER A 20 0.90 5.68 8.90
C SER A 20 1.32 7.11 9.29
N ALA A 21 0.39 7.82 9.91
CA ALA A 21 0.73 9.00 10.67
C ALA A 21 1.65 8.63 11.85
N ALA A 22 2.95 8.83 11.66
CA ALA A 22 3.89 8.83 12.76
C ALA A 22 3.39 9.88 13.78
N LYS A 23 2.96 9.40 14.95
CA LYS A 23 2.61 10.25 16.08
C LYS A 23 3.83 11.09 16.46
N ILE A 24 3.85 12.33 15.99
CA ILE A 24 4.84 13.29 16.46
C ILE A 24 4.40 13.69 17.87
N ARG A 25 5.03 13.08 18.88
CA ARG A 25 5.03 13.61 20.24
C ARG A 25 5.86 14.88 20.21
N LEU A 26 5.19 16.02 20.26
CA LEU A 26 5.83 17.28 20.58
C LEU A 26 6.34 17.18 22.03
N PHE A 27 7.65 16.97 22.18
CA PHE A 27 8.33 17.21 23.45
C PHE A 27 8.34 18.74 23.68
N PHE A 28 7.49 19.22 24.57
CA PHE A 28 7.63 20.56 25.11
C PHE A 28 8.87 20.56 25.98
N CYS A 29 9.99 21.01 25.44
CA CYS A 29 11.12 21.43 26.23
C CYS A 29 10.76 22.82 26.82
N THR A 30 10.61 22.90 28.14
CA THR A 30 10.44 24.15 28.87
C THR A 30 11.72 24.95 28.78
N PHE A 31 11.90 25.70 27.71
CA PHE A 31 12.88 26.77 27.65
C PHE A 31 12.13 28.10 27.71
N HIS A 32 12.28 28.80 28.84
CA HIS A 32 11.86 30.18 29.04
C HIS A 32 12.67 31.10 28.11
N LEU A 33 12.14 31.34 26.91
CA LEU A 33 12.52 32.46 26.06
C LEU A 33 11.26 32.88 25.34
N THR A 34 10.96 34.17 25.34
CA THR A 34 9.84 34.83 24.70
C THR A 34 9.78 34.46 23.22
N CYS A 35 9.13 33.34 22.92
CA CYS A 35 8.91 32.89 21.55
C CYS A 35 7.62 33.55 21.04
N ASP A 36 7.76 34.45 20.08
CA ASP A 36 6.66 35.07 19.39
C ASP A 36 5.79 33.97 18.75
N THR A 37 4.53 33.92 19.18
CA THR A 37 3.54 32.93 18.70
C THR A 37 3.39 32.95 17.17
N SER A 38 3.63 34.08 16.54
CA SER A 38 3.61 34.25 15.09
C SER A 38 4.70 33.43 14.38
N SER A 39 5.90 33.36 14.95
CA SER A 39 7.02 32.61 14.38
C SER A 39 6.77 31.10 14.43
N VAL A 40 6.18 30.58 15.50
CA VAL A 40 5.85 29.15 15.64
C VAL A 40 4.76 28.74 14.65
N ILE A 41 3.74 29.58 14.48
CA ILE A 41 2.65 29.34 13.51
C ILE A 41 3.22 29.33 12.08
N LEU A 42 4.09 30.27 11.75
CA LEU A 42 4.71 30.35 10.42
C LEU A 42 5.54 29.10 10.11
N ILE A 43 6.34 28.63 11.06
CA ILE A 43 7.16 27.41 10.90
C ILE A 43 6.28 26.18 10.72
N THR A 44 5.22 26.04 11.52
CA THR A 44 4.31 24.88 11.41
C THR A 44 3.56 24.87 10.08
N VAL A 45 3.05 26.01 9.62
CA VAL A 45 2.41 26.15 8.31
C VAL A 45 3.40 25.82 7.18
N THR A 46 4.63 26.32 7.26
CA THR A 46 5.67 26.04 6.27
C THR A 46 6.00 24.54 6.21
N ILE A 47 6.11 23.87 7.36
CA ILE A 47 6.36 22.41 7.42
C ILE A 47 5.19 21.63 6.80
N ILE A 48 3.95 22.05 7.04
CA ILE A 48 2.76 21.42 6.46
C ILE A 48 2.77 21.58 4.95
N ILE A 49 3.01 22.79 4.44
CA ILE A 49 3.09 23.08 2.99
C ILE A 49 4.21 22.27 2.33
N ILE A 50 5.39 22.17 2.94
CA ILE A 50 6.51 21.39 2.43
C ILE A 50 6.15 19.90 2.36
N LYS A 51 5.47 19.35 3.38
CA LYS A 51 5.02 17.96 3.38
C LYS A 51 3.97 17.70 2.29
N GLU A 52 3.03 18.61 2.10
CA GLU A 52 2.03 18.49 1.04
C GLU A 52 2.66 18.60 -0.35
N MET A 53 3.62 19.50 -0.55
CA MET A 53 4.38 19.61 -1.79
C MET A 53 5.22 18.35 -2.06
N GLN A 54 5.85 17.77 -1.05
CA GLN A 54 6.60 16.51 -1.18
C GLN A 54 5.66 15.33 -1.47
N CYS A 55 4.46 15.30 -0.90
CA CYS A 55 3.42 14.33 -1.23
C CYS A 55 2.96 14.47 -2.68
N MET A 56 2.75 15.70 -3.17
CA MET A 56 2.39 15.96 -4.57
C MET A 56 3.51 15.60 -5.54
N GLN A 57 4.78 15.90 -5.22
CA GLN A 57 5.93 15.50 -6.05
C GLN A 57 6.10 13.97 -6.12
N ARG A 58 5.77 13.23 -5.06
CA ARG A 58 5.73 11.76 -5.08
C ARG A 58 4.65 11.21 -6.02
N LYS A 59 3.56 11.96 -6.25
CA LYS A 59 2.47 11.57 -7.17
C LYS A 59 2.83 11.73 -8.65
N TYR A 60 3.78 12.60 -9.00
CA TYR A 60 4.13 12.91 -10.39
C TYR A 60 5.48 12.29 -10.79
N SER A 61 5.50 10.98 -11.01
CA SER A 61 6.60 10.34 -11.71
C SER A 61 6.05 9.64 -12.96
N ARG A 62 6.51 10.03 -14.15
CA ARG A 62 6.11 9.40 -15.43
C ARG A 62 6.31 7.88 -15.40
N GLN A 63 7.40 7.43 -14.80
CA GLN A 63 7.69 6.00 -14.66
C GLN A 63 6.69 5.29 -13.72
N ARG A 64 6.25 5.96 -12.65
CA ARG A 64 5.25 5.41 -11.73
C ARG A 64 3.89 5.31 -12.38
N GLU A 65 3.51 6.33 -13.13
CA GLU A 65 2.25 6.32 -13.87
C GLU A 65 2.27 5.21 -14.94
N ALA A 66 3.36 5.05 -15.68
CA ALA A 66 3.51 3.98 -16.65
C ALA A 66 3.44 2.58 -15.99
N ILE A 67 4.00 2.40 -14.79
CA ILE A 67 3.86 1.15 -14.04
C ILE A 67 2.40 0.90 -13.67
N LYS A 68 1.70 1.92 -13.19
CA LYS A 68 0.29 1.83 -12.83
C LYS A 68 -0.60 1.51 -14.04
N GLU A 69 -0.38 2.21 -15.15
CA GLU A 69 -1.07 1.95 -16.43
C GLU A 69 -0.79 0.54 -16.94
N PHE A 70 0.46 0.07 -16.84
CA PHE A 70 0.83 -1.28 -17.23
C PHE A 70 0.10 -2.36 -16.42
N LEU A 71 -0.12 -2.12 -15.13
CA LEU A 71 -0.86 -3.03 -14.26
C LEU A 71 -2.37 -2.96 -14.46
N ALA A 72 -2.89 -1.82 -14.92
CA ALA A 72 -4.31 -1.59 -15.05
C ALA A 72 -4.96 -2.60 -16.02
N GLY A 73 -6.03 -3.25 -15.57
CA GLY A 73 -6.78 -4.22 -16.36
C GLY A 73 -6.09 -5.56 -16.60
N ARG A 74 -4.92 -5.80 -16.01
CA ARG A 74 -4.24 -7.12 -16.07
C ARG A 74 -4.74 -8.04 -14.96
N THR A 75 -4.88 -9.30 -15.30
CA THR A 75 -5.30 -10.39 -14.39
C THR A 75 -4.21 -11.45 -14.21
N ASP A 76 -3.04 -11.26 -14.83
CA ASP A 76 -1.90 -12.17 -14.73
C ASP A 76 -0.96 -11.88 -13.57
N HIS A 77 -1.22 -10.81 -12.83
CA HIS A 77 -0.48 -10.39 -11.62
C HIS A 77 1.03 -10.44 -11.84
N PRO A 78 1.60 -9.52 -12.67
CA PRO A 78 2.99 -9.58 -13.05
C PRO A 78 3.94 -9.39 -11.87
N THR A 79 5.14 -9.95 -11.97
CA THR A 79 6.26 -9.68 -11.06
C THR A 79 6.94 -8.36 -11.42
N ALA A 80 7.78 -7.84 -10.54
CA ALA A 80 8.57 -6.64 -10.82
C ALA A 80 9.49 -6.81 -12.04
N ASP A 81 10.02 -8.02 -12.25
CA ASP A 81 10.85 -8.35 -13.40
C ASP A 81 10.06 -8.32 -14.71
N THR A 82 8.82 -8.82 -14.69
CA THR A 82 7.91 -8.73 -15.85
C THR A 82 7.60 -7.26 -16.18
N VAL A 83 7.25 -6.47 -15.17
CA VAL A 83 7.01 -5.02 -15.32
C VAL A 83 8.24 -4.32 -15.90
N TYR A 84 9.42 -4.61 -15.37
CA TYR A 84 10.68 -4.05 -15.85
C TYR A 84 10.95 -4.40 -17.32
N THR A 85 10.82 -5.67 -17.67
CA THR A 85 11.10 -6.16 -19.03
C THR A 85 10.20 -5.47 -20.04
N CYS A 86 8.90 -5.37 -19.76
CA CYS A 86 7.95 -4.72 -20.66
C CYS A 86 8.14 -3.19 -20.74
N LEU A 87 8.35 -2.53 -19.61
CA LEU A 87 8.47 -1.08 -19.60
C LEU A 87 9.82 -0.58 -20.15
N ARG A 88 10.85 -1.43 -20.16
CA ARG A 88 12.17 -1.06 -20.70
C ARG A 88 12.14 -0.72 -22.18
N GLU A 89 11.21 -1.27 -22.94
CA GLU A 89 11.03 -0.90 -24.36
C GLU A 89 10.63 0.56 -24.51
N GLN A 90 9.74 1.04 -23.67
CA GLN A 90 9.24 2.42 -23.67
C GLN A 90 10.14 3.38 -22.87
N TYR A 91 10.80 2.87 -21.83
CA TYR A 91 11.67 3.62 -20.92
C TYR A 91 13.07 2.96 -20.86
N PRO A 92 13.94 3.12 -21.90
CA PRO A 92 15.22 2.41 -21.96
C PRO A 92 16.15 2.64 -20.75
N ASN A 93 16.00 3.78 -20.09
CA ASN A 93 16.80 4.16 -18.92
C ASN A 93 16.17 3.75 -17.58
N ILE A 94 15.04 3.02 -17.58
CA ILE A 94 14.46 2.52 -16.33
C ILE A 94 15.36 1.41 -15.79
N SER A 95 15.59 1.41 -14.48
CA SER A 95 16.28 0.29 -13.82
C SER A 95 15.29 -0.59 -13.06
N LEU A 96 15.63 -1.86 -12.87
CA LEU A 96 14.84 -2.78 -12.07
C LEU A 96 14.63 -2.23 -10.64
N GLY A 97 15.66 -1.64 -10.04
CA GLY A 97 15.55 -0.99 -8.72
C GLY A 97 14.56 0.19 -8.70
N THR A 98 14.42 0.90 -9.84
CA THR A 98 13.40 1.96 -9.97
C THR A 98 12.00 1.36 -10.02
N VAL A 99 11.81 0.24 -10.72
CA VAL A 99 10.53 -0.48 -10.76
C VAL A 99 10.13 -0.94 -9.38
N TYR A 100 11.00 -1.65 -8.65
CA TYR A 100 10.74 -2.10 -7.28
C TYR A 100 10.36 -0.94 -6.35
N ARG A 101 11.10 0.16 -6.39
CA ARG A 101 10.82 1.35 -5.57
C ARG A 101 9.45 1.94 -5.87
N ASN A 102 9.08 2.05 -7.14
CA ASN A 102 7.78 2.58 -7.53
C ASN A 102 6.64 1.62 -7.18
N LEU A 103 6.80 0.31 -7.38
CA LEU A 103 5.82 -0.70 -6.95
C LEU A 103 5.60 -0.67 -5.43
N THR A 104 6.67 -0.58 -4.65
CA THR A 104 6.58 -0.43 -3.19
C THR A 104 5.80 0.84 -2.83
N LEU A 105 6.14 1.95 -3.44
CA LEU A 105 5.48 3.23 -3.18
C LEU A 105 3.98 3.19 -3.56
N LEU A 106 3.63 2.62 -4.72
CA LEU A 106 2.23 2.44 -5.13
C LEU A 106 1.45 1.56 -4.15
N THR A 107 2.10 0.51 -3.63
CA THR A 107 1.52 -0.36 -2.60
C THR A 107 1.29 0.39 -1.28
N GLU A 108 2.27 1.18 -0.83
CA GLU A 108 2.16 2.03 0.36
C GLU A 108 1.07 3.11 0.23
N MET A 109 0.85 3.59 -0.99
CA MET A 109 -0.22 4.55 -1.31
C MET A 109 -1.60 3.88 -1.43
N GLY A 110 -1.68 2.54 -1.42
CA GLY A 110 -2.91 1.79 -1.62
C GLY A 110 -3.45 1.87 -3.06
N GLU A 111 -2.60 2.24 -4.03
CA GLU A 111 -2.97 2.34 -5.45
C GLU A 111 -2.84 1.01 -6.19
N ILE A 112 -2.06 0.08 -5.65
CA ILE A 112 -1.96 -1.31 -6.11
C ILE A 112 -1.88 -2.24 -4.89
N MET A 113 -2.13 -3.52 -5.13
CA MET A 113 -1.98 -4.57 -4.13
C MET A 113 -0.71 -5.39 -4.40
N LYS A 114 0.04 -5.70 -3.35
CA LYS A 114 1.13 -6.65 -3.38
C LYS A 114 0.64 -8.00 -2.91
N ILE A 115 0.90 -9.06 -3.68
CA ILE A 115 0.53 -10.44 -3.39
C ILE A 115 1.83 -11.22 -3.14
N THR A 116 2.00 -11.70 -1.92
CA THR A 116 3.14 -12.53 -1.54
C THR A 116 2.82 -13.99 -1.81
N THR A 117 3.60 -14.63 -2.66
CA THR A 117 3.38 -16.03 -3.08
C THR A 117 4.07 -17.06 -2.17
N GLY A 118 4.80 -16.61 -1.17
CA GLY A 118 5.57 -17.46 -0.25
C GLY A 118 7.01 -17.65 -0.75
N GLU A 119 7.25 -18.67 -1.55
CA GLU A 119 8.61 -19.03 -2.05
C GLU A 119 8.98 -18.32 -3.36
N GLY A 120 8.02 -17.71 -4.04
CA GLY A 120 8.22 -17.05 -5.34
C GLY A 120 8.43 -15.54 -5.23
N ALA A 121 8.60 -14.90 -6.39
CA ALA A 121 8.63 -13.45 -6.48
C ALA A 121 7.26 -12.86 -6.15
N ASP A 122 7.24 -11.74 -5.42
CA ASP A 122 6.02 -10.98 -5.18
C ASP A 122 5.34 -10.58 -6.49
N ARG A 123 4.02 -10.60 -6.50
CA ARG A 123 3.20 -10.18 -7.63
C ARG A 123 2.40 -8.95 -7.29
N PHE A 124 1.98 -8.22 -8.32
CA PHE A 124 1.32 -6.94 -8.16
C PHE A 124 0.00 -6.92 -8.93
N ASP A 125 -0.99 -6.33 -8.29
CA ASP A 125 -2.34 -6.21 -8.80
C ASP A 125 -2.81 -4.75 -8.69
N ALA A 126 -3.38 -4.21 -9.77
CA ALA A 126 -3.99 -2.89 -9.78
C ALA A 126 -5.39 -2.87 -9.17
N ASN A 127 -6.03 -4.05 -9.03
CA ASN A 127 -7.34 -4.14 -8.39
C ASN A 127 -7.17 -4.11 -6.86
N VAL A 128 -7.39 -2.96 -6.26
CA VAL A 128 -7.33 -2.77 -4.80
C VAL A 128 -8.64 -3.12 -4.09
N GLN A 129 -9.70 -3.43 -4.84
CA GLN A 129 -10.96 -3.90 -4.26
C GLN A 129 -10.73 -5.26 -3.60
N ARG A 130 -11.50 -5.55 -2.55
CA ARG A 130 -11.37 -6.82 -1.83
C ARG A 130 -11.78 -7.99 -2.73
N HIS A 131 -10.85 -8.87 -3.00
CA HIS A 131 -11.07 -10.13 -3.72
C HIS A 131 -10.07 -11.19 -3.22
N HIS A 132 -10.22 -12.42 -3.70
CA HIS A 132 -9.45 -13.57 -3.25
C HIS A 132 -8.59 -14.10 -4.39
N HIS A 133 -7.47 -14.72 -4.04
CA HIS A 133 -6.53 -15.26 -5.02
C HIS A 133 -6.35 -16.77 -4.86
N PHE A 134 -6.12 -17.43 -5.97
CA PHE A 134 -5.56 -18.78 -6.03
C PHE A 134 -4.09 -18.69 -6.47
N ILE A 135 -3.20 -19.32 -5.71
CA ILE A 135 -1.76 -19.33 -5.94
C ILE A 135 -1.36 -20.75 -6.29
N CYS A 136 -0.79 -20.95 -7.49
CA CYS A 136 -0.28 -22.23 -7.89
C CYS A 136 1.06 -22.52 -7.22
N THR A 137 1.15 -23.59 -6.44
CA THR A 137 2.39 -23.99 -5.75
C THR A 137 3.46 -24.52 -6.70
N SER A 138 3.09 -24.93 -7.93
CA SER A 138 4.03 -25.47 -8.92
C SER A 138 4.68 -24.40 -9.79
N CYS A 139 3.91 -23.41 -10.30
CA CYS A 139 4.42 -22.37 -11.20
C CYS A 139 4.34 -20.95 -10.62
N GLN A 140 3.85 -20.81 -9.40
CA GLN A 140 3.72 -19.52 -8.70
C GLN A 140 2.83 -18.49 -9.44
N SER A 141 1.99 -18.95 -10.38
CA SER A 141 0.98 -18.09 -11.00
C SER A 141 -0.13 -17.79 -10.02
N VAL A 142 -0.64 -16.55 -10.10
CA VAL A 142 -1.74 -16.05 -9.27
C VAL A 142 -2.94 -15.83 -10.17
N TYR A 143 -4.10 -16.20 -9.70
CA TYR A 143 -5.39 -16.07 -10.38
C TYR A 143 -6.41 -15.45 -9.44
N ASP A 144 -7.22 -14.53 -9.95
CA ASP A 144 -8.39 -14.03 -9.22
C ASP A 144 -9.44 -15.12 -9.07
N LEU A 145 -10.06 -15.17 -7.91
CA LEU A 145 -11.21 -16.03 -7.65
C LEU A 145 -12.48 -15.16 -7.58
N PRO A 146 -13.14 -14.95 -8.73
CA PRO A 146 -14.41 -14.22 -8.74
C PRO A 146 -15.51 -15.04 -8.09
N GLY A 147 -16.47 -14.37 -7.47
CA GLY A 147 -17.71 -15.01 -7.01
C GLY A 147 -17.62 -15.83 -5.73
N MET A 148 -16.56 -15.68 -4.94
CA MET A 148 -16.44 -16.35 -3.63
C MET A 148 -17.50 -15.90 -2.59
N GLY A 149 -18.35 -14.95 -2.95
CA GLY A 149 -19.43 -14.50 -2.09
C GLY A 149 -18.93 -13.82 -0.80
N ASN A 150 -19.87 -13.62 0.11
CA ASN A 150 -19.62 -13.03 1.40
C ASN A 150 -19.07 -14.09 2.36
N ILE A 151 -17.87 -13.86 2.90
CA ILE A 151 -17.24 -14.70 3.93
C ILE A 151 -17.38 -14.08 5.33
N ASP A 152 -18.45 -13.33 5.54
CA ASP A 152 -18.72 -12.68 6.84
C ASP A 152 -18.72 -13.70 7.99
N SER A 153 -19.21 -14.91 7.78
CA SER A 153 -19.19 -15.98 8.79
C SER A 153 -17.77 -16.33 9.27
N VAL A 154 -16.78 -16.25 8.37
CA VAL A 154 -15.35 -16.46 8.72
C VAL A 154 -14.84 -15.29 9.54
N MET A 155 -15.23 -14.07 9.17
CA MET A 155 -14.88 -12.88 9.93
C MET A 155 -15.53 -12.85 11.30
N ASP A 156 -16.80 -13.21 11.42
CA ASP A 156 -17.51 -13.29 12.70
C ASP A 156 -16.85 -14.31 13.63
N THR A 157 -16.48 -15.47 13.09
CA THR A 157 -15.78 -16.50 13.86
C THR A 157 -14.40 -16.02 14.31
N ALA A 158 -13.65 -15.38 13.43
CA ALA A 158 -12.34 -14.82 13.76
C ALA A 158 -12.45 -13.71 14.81
N ALA A 159 -13.41 -12.81 14.65
CA ALA A 159 -13.65 -11.72 15.59
C ALA A 159 -14.05 -12.24 16.97
N ALA A 160 -14.90 -13.28 17.05
CA ALA A 160 -15.29 -13.91 18.31
C ALA A 160 -14.11 -14.58 19.03
N SER A 161 -13.11 -15.05 18.29
CA SER A 161 -11.91 -15.71 18.83
C SER A 161 -10.77 -14.74 19.14
N CYS A 162 -10.82 -13.52 18.62
CA CYS A 162 -9.78 -12.50 18.79
C CYS A 162 -10.05 -11.65 20.04
N LYS A 163 -9.00 -11.42 20.86
CA LYS A 163 -9.08 -10.49 22.01
C LYS A 163 -8.85 -9.02 21.63
N GLY A 164 -8.66 -8.74 20.34
CA GLY A 164 -8.42 -7.41 19.77
C GLY A 164 -9.45 -7.06 18.71
N THR A 165 -9.12 -6.09 17.84
CA THR A 165 -9.89 -5.72 16.65
C THR A 165 -9.28 -6.32 15.40
N ILE A 166 -10.11 -6.77 14.46
CA ILE A 166 -9.68 -7.21 13.13
C ILE A 166 -10.10 -6.14 12.13
N ASP A 167 -9.13 -5.39 11.63
CA ASP A 167 -9.40 -4.29 10.70
C ASP A 167 -9.50 -4.76 9.25
N THR A 168 -8.78 -5.84 8.88
CA THR A 168 -8.76 -6.37 7.52
C THR A 168 -8.35 -7.83 7.49
N TYR A 169 -8.66 -8.51 6.38
CA TYR A 169 -8.22 -9.88 6.14
C TYR A 169 -7.88 -10.10 4.67
N ARG A 170 -7.09 -11.12 4.40
CA ARG A 170 -6.80 -11.64 3.05
C ARG A 170 -6.89 -13.14 3.07
N ILE A 171 -7.49 -13.73 2.03
CA ILE A 171 -7.58 -15.17 1.86
C ILE A 171 -6.92 -15.53 0.54
N ASN A 172 -5.93 -16.41 0.61
CA ASN A 172 -5.27 -17.00 -0.53
C ASN A 172 -5.47 -18.52 -0.50
N PHE A 173 -5.81 -19.10 -1.63
CA PHE A 173 -5.93 -20.54 -1.82
C PHE A 173 -4.70 -21.04 -2.56
N TYR A 174 -4.18 -22.18 -2.12
CA TYR A 174 -2.96 -22.77 -2.67
C TYR A 174 -3.27 -24.14 -3.26
N GLY A 175 -2.69 -24.43 -4.43
CA GLY A 175 -2.91 -25.68 -5.11
C GLY A 175 -2.14 -25.78 -6.42
N THR A 176 -2.56 -26.66 -7.33
CA THR A 176 -1.96 -26.81 -8.66
C THR A 176 -2.92 -26.27 -9.71
N CYS A 177 -2.49 -25.33 -10.56
CA CYS A 177 -3.32 -24.76 -11.62
C CYS A 177 -3.59 -25.78 -12.74
N GLU A 178 -4.61 -25.50 -13.55
CA GLU A 178 -5.00 -26.37 -14.68
C GLU A 178 -3.84 -26.65 -15.63
N HIS A 179 -3.04 -25.65 -15.95
CA HIS A 179 -1.86 -25.81 -16.81
C HIS A 179 -0.86 -26.80 -16.22
N CYS A 180 -0.53 -26.67 -14.94
CA CYS A 180 0.40 -27.58 -14.27
C CYS A 180 -0.18 -28.99 -14.07
N LEU A 181 -1.50 -29.12 -13.91
CA LEU A 181 -2.15 -30.45 -13.89
C LEU A 181 -2.02 -31.17 -15.23
N LYS A 182 -2.26 -30.46 -16.35
CA LYS A 182 -2.12 -31.02 -17.71
C LYS A 182 -0.69 -31.40 -18.05
N THR A 183 0.31 -30.65 -17.59
CA THR A 183 1.72 -30.96 -17.81
C THR A 183 2.22 -32.13 -16.98
N LYS A 184 1.63 -32.40 -15.82
CA LYS A 184 1.96 -33.57 -14.96
C LYS A 184 1.29 -34.85 -15.43
N ASN A 185 0.13 -34.76 -16.08
CA ASN A 185 -0.64 -35.88 -16.61
C ASN A 185 -0.95 -35.64 -18.08
N PRO A 186 0.03 -35.76 -19.00
CA PRO A 186 -0.24 -35.71 -20.43
C PRO A 186 -1.11 -36.92 -20.81
N SER A 187 -2.37 -36.69 -21.18
CA SER A 187 -3.30 -37.67 -21.70
C SER A 187 -2.89 -38.15 -23.10
#